data_34a1e0fb07f87dbc486ffdd72e0677df
#
_entry.id   34a1e0fb07f87dbc486ffdd72e0677df
#
_cell.length_a   1.000
_cell.length_b   1.000
_cell.length_c   1.000
_cell.angle_alpha   90.00
_cell.angle_beta   90.00
_cell.angle_gamma   90.00
#
_symmetry.space_group_name_H-M   'P 1'
#
loop_
_entity.id
_entity.type
_entity.pdbx_description
1 polymer ?
#
loop_
_entity_poly.entity_id
_entity_poly.type
_entity_poly.pdbx_seq_one_letter_code
_entity_poly.pdbx_strand_id
1 'polypeptide(L)'
;MLLKKFPYSIKSALLYPAIALLSLFSLMSSCAVLTESQLKSVNKLAVVSDTIAISPSILFKELSNVRLERGLYYAASLTSAEVRFKEINALAQGNLNDKKLAERTDIYVEVLNSYLRALRSLSNETRWKSIGTEMRGLGNKLDSAIFRFNKLEMTEEELPEGVAKLSGKYAGFLSENYMKNRQAKAVRQFIKEGDTLVALCSDALIALLLRAEVNELINNESEGLRNNYFAYLRQMEISGYMPQIAQDHHYVELVENLEHAKAIRNKCVSSLRSLKKAHHKLLTELDKRKPAEIWFEELAELNTLSAQLNNLIKELKKDEHK
;
A
#
# COMPACT_ATOMS: atom_id res chain seq x y z
N MET A 1 -15.49 2.18 -93.27
CA MET A 1 -15.86 3.06 -92.15
C MET A 1 -15.82 2.20 -90.88
N LEU A 2 -14.72 2.20 -90.17
CA LEU A 2 -14.43 1.28 -89.09
C LEU A 2 -14.49 2.05 -87.75
N LEU A 3 -15.46 1.77 -86.91
CA LEU A 3 -15.63 2.29 -85.61
C LEU A 3 -14.71 1.52 -84.65
N LYS A 4 -13.68 2.18 -84.16
CA LYS A 4 -12.81 1.68 -83.05
C LYS A 4 -13.59 1.69 -81.72
N LYS A 5 -13.83 0.50 -81.12
CA LYS A 5 -14.28 0.33 -79.77
C LYS A 5 -13.10 0.59 -78.86
N PHE A 6 -13.24 1.56 -77.93
CA PHE A 6 -12.33 1.77 -76.84
C PHE A 6 -12.58 0.72 -75.70
N PRO A 7 -11.56 0.12 -75.12
CA PRO A 7 -11.77 -0.78 -73.95
C PRO A 7 -11.89 0.06 -72.69
N TYR A 8 -13.08 0.15 -72.18
CA TYR A 8 -13.37 0.56 -70.81
C TYR A 8 -13.07 -0.66 -69.92
N SER A 9 -12.49 -0.38 -68.70
CA SER A 9 -12.58 -1.28 -67.55
C SER A 9 -11.39 -2.13 -67.21
N ILE A 10 -10.22 -1.52 -66.99
CA ILE A 10 -9.21 -2.19 -66.12
C ILE A 10 -8.94 -1.36 -64.85
N LYS A 11 -9.28 -0.07 -64.82
CA LYS A 11 -9.03 0.80 -63.64
C LYS A 11 -10.03 0.62 -62.49
N SER A 12 -11.24 0.12 -62.76
CA SER A 12 -12.25 -0.10 -61.70
C SER A 12 -12.04 -1.40 -60.89
N ALA A 13 -11.45 -2.42 -61.50
CA ALA A 13 -11.24 -3.71 -60.81
C ALA A 13 -10.19 -3.68 -59.70
N LEU A 14 -9.24 -2.74 -59.75
CA LEU A 14 -8.21 -2.56 -58.71
C LEU A 14 -8.63 -1.58 -57.60
N LEU A 15 -9.65 -0.74 -57.84
CA LEU A 15 -10.11 0.25 -56.85
C LEU A 15 -10.90 -0.40 -55.69
N TYR A 16 -11.68 -1.44 -55.99
CA TYR A 16 -12.49 -2.12 -54.96
C TYR A 16 -11.67 -2.88 -53.93
N PRO A 17 -10.62 -3.66 -54.25
CA PRO A 17 -9.79 -4.31 -53.25
C PRO A 17 -8.95 -3.31 -52.45
N ALA A 18 -8.52 -2.18 -53.02
CA ALA A 18 -7.81 -1.14 -52.31
C ALA A 18 -8.70 -0.43 -51.26
N ILE A 19 -9.96 -0.13 -51.61
CA ILE A 19 -10.94 0.44 -50.67
C ILE A 19 -11.31 -0.58 -49.59
N ALA A 20 -11.47 -1.87 -49.93
CA ALA A 20 -11.72 -2.94 -48.96
C ALA A 20 -10.55 -3.14 -48.03
N LEU A 21 -9.30 -3.06 -48.51
CA LEU A 21 -8.09 -3.13 -47.66
C LEU A 21 -7.98 -1.91 -46.72
N LEU A 22 -8.28 -0.70 -47.22
CA LEU A 22 -8.25 0.51 -46.42
C LEU A 22 -9.34 0.52 -45.33
N SER A 23 -10.53 -0.03 -45.62
CA SER A 23 -11.59 -0.20 -44.64
C SER A 23 -11.27 -1.27 -43.61
N LEU A 24 -10.56 -2.33 -43.99
CA LEU A 24 -10.09 -3.35 -43.07
C LEU A 24 -8.98 -2.81 -42.12
N PHE A 25 -8.09 -1.95 -42.61
CA PHE A 25 -7.09 -1.27 -41.78
C PHE A 25 -7.70 -0.24 -40.84
N SER A 26 -8.77 0.45 -41.23
CA SER A 26 -9.49 1.39 -40.34
C SER A 26 -10.26 0.67 -39.23
N LEU A 27 -10.69 -0.59 -39.42
CA LEU A 27 -11.33 -1.42 -38.39
C LEU A 27 -10.29 -1.99 -37.38
N MET A 28 -9.02 -2.14 -37.78
CA MET A 28 -7.95 -2.58 -36.92
C MET A 28 -7.41 -1.46 -35.98
N SER A 29 -7.62 -0.22 -36.29
CA SER A 29 -7.25 0.93 -35.47
C SER A 29 -8.31 1.30 -34.41
N SER A 30 -9.22 0.40 -34.07
CA SER A 30 -10.07 0.53 -32.88
C SER A 30 -9.14 0.53 -31.66
N CYS A 31 -8.62 1.73 -31.32
CA CYS A 31 -8.00 1.99 -30.03
C CYS A 31 -8.97 1.52 -28.98
N ALA A 32 -8.67 0.39 -28.33
CA ALA A 32 -9.55 -0.21 -27.35
C ALA A 32 -9.77 0.80 -26.22
N VAL A 33 -10.93 1.44 -26.26
CA VAL A 33 -11.42 2.30 -25.17
C VAL A 33 -11.62 1.38 -23.96
N LEU A 34 -11.17 1.81 -22.79
CA LEU A 34 -11.53 1.09 -21.57
C LEU A 34 -13.05 1.10 -21.43
N THR A 35 -13.63 -0.05 -21.19
CA THR A 35 -15.05 -0.15 -20.90
C THR A 35 -15.34 0.52 -19.56
N GLU A 36 -16.56 0.98 -19.36
CA GLU A 36 -17.01 1.54 -18.08
C GLU A 36 -16.78 0.53 -16.93
N SER A 37 -17.00 -0.75 -17.21
CA SER A 37 -16.71 -1.84 -16.25
C SER A 37 -15.22 -1.92 -15.88
N GLN A 38 -14.31 -1.76 -16.85
CA GLN A 38 -12.87 -1.74 -16.61
C GLN A 38 -12.47 -0.52 -15.77
N LEU A 39 -12.99 0.65 -16.06
CA LEU A 39 -12.75 1.88 -15.28
C LEU A 39 -13.30 1.76 -13.86
N LYS A 40 -14.48 1.18 -13.70
CA LYS A 40 -15.04 0.89 -12.36
C LYS A 40 -14.17 -0.10 -11.58
N SER A 41 -13.59 -1.11 -12.23
CA SER A 41 -12.67 -2.06 -11.57
C SER A 41 -11.38 -1.39 -11.13
N VAL A 42 -10.79 -0.53 -11.97
CA VAL A 42 -9.61 0.28 -11.62
C VAL A 42 -9.91 1.16 -10.41
N ASN A 43 -11.04 1.86 -10.44
CA ASN A 43 -11.46 2.75 -9.34
C ASN A 43 -11.72 1.97 -8.04
N LYS A 44 -12.36 0.79 -8.11
CA LYS A 44 -12.59 -0.07 -6.95
C LYS A 44 -11.27 -0.52 -6.33
N LEU A 45 -10.30 -1.00 -7.13
CA LEU A 45 -8.98 -1.36 -6.62
C LEU A 45 -8.34 -0.17 -5.89
N ALA A 46 -8.34 1.00 -6.49
CA ALA A 46 -7.76 2.20 -5.90
C ALA A 46 -8.47 2.64 -4.61
N VAL A 47 -9.80 2.51 -4.53
CA VAL A 47 -10.58 2.86 -3.32
C VAL A 47 -10.33 1.87 -2.18
N VAL A 48 -10.36 0.57 -2.47
CA VAL A 48 -10.11 -0.46 -1.45
C VAL A 48 -8.69 -0.34 -0.91
N SER A 49 -7.76 0.05 -1.75
CA SER A 49 -6.36 0.23 -1.37
C SER A 49 -6.11 1.46 -0.51
N ASP A 50 -6.96 2.50 -0.57
CA ASP A 50 -6.91 3.63 0.38
C ASP A 50 -7.10 3.16 1.83
N THR A 51 -7.77 2.02 2.03
CA THR A 51 -8.01 1.41 3.34
C THR A 51 -6.89 0.47 3.79
N ILE A 52 -6.05 -0.04 2.86
CA ILE A 52 -4.82 -0.78 3.17
C ILE A 52 -3.71 0.18 3.67
N ALA A 53 -3.94 1.46 3.55
CA ALA A 53 -3.11 2.54 4.07
C ALA A 53 -2.87 2.49 5.59
N ILE A 54 -3.25 1.40 6.22
CA ILE A 54 -2.99 1.16 7.61
C ILE A 54 -1.55 0.68 7.69
N SER A 55 -0.81 1.62 8.14
CA SER A 55 0.62 1.59 8.22
C SER A 55 1.12 0.37 9.00
N PRO A 56 1.95 -0.50 8.41
CA PRO A 56 2.70 -1.48 9.17
C PRO A 56 3.49 -0.87 10.33
N SER A 57 3.71 0.44 10.33
CA SER A 57 4.33 1.16 11.44
C SER A 57 3.54 1.06 12.75
N ILE A 58 2.21 0.84 12.69
CA ILE A 58 1.41 0.61 13.89
C ILE A 58 1.91 -0.61 14.65
N LEU A 59 2.26 -1.71 13.94
CA LEU A 59 2.88 -2.86 14.57
C LEU A 59 4.13 -2.46 15.37
N PHE A 60 5.04 -1.71 14.75
CA PHE A 60 6.29 -1.31 15.42
C PHE A 60 6.06 -0.30 16.55
N LYS A 61 5.06 0.56 16.44
CA LYS A 61 4.66 1.47 17.52
C LYS A 61 4.12 0.70 18.72
N GLU A 62 3.26 -0.30 18.50
CA GLU A 62 2.73 -1.14 19.58
C GLU A 62 3.83 -1.97 20.25
N LEU A 63 4.72 -2.58 19.47
CA LEU A 63 5.86 -3.30 20.04
C LEU A 63 6.78 -2.37 20.84
N SER A 64 6.97 -1.14 20.37
CA SER A 64 7.73 -0.12 21.10
C SER A 64 7.05 0.28 22.43
N ASN A 65 5.72 0.43 22.39
CA ASN A 65 4.92 0.75 23.59
C ASN A 65 5.03 -0.36 24.62
N VAL A 66 4.78 -1.61 24.24
CA VAL A 66 4.91 -2.77 25.12
C VAL A 66 6.33 -2.89 25.69
N ARG A 67 7.36 -2.66 24.87
CA ARG A 67 8.77 -2.66 25.31
C ARG A 67 9.03 -1.61 26.38
N LEU A 68 8.52 -0.40 26.17
CA LEU A 68 8.65 0.68 27.15
C LEU A 68 8.00 0.30 28.46
N GLU A 69 6.74 -0.12 28.43
CA GLU A 69 5.95 -0.42 29.63
C GLU A 69 6.50 -1.63 30.40
N ARG A 70 6.87 -2.72 29.71
CA ARG A 70 7.52 -3.85 30.38
C ARG A 70 8.87 -3.48 31.01
N GLY A 71 9.60 -2.56 30.35
CA GLY A 71 10.85 -2.03 30.89
C GLY A 71 10.63 -1.17 32.13
N LEU A 72 9.51 -0.43 32.21
CA LEU A 72 9.13 0.31 33.41
C LEU A 72 8.78 -0.62 34.57
N TYR A 73 8.12 -1.79 34.31
CA TYR A 73 7.95 -2.82 35.35
C TYR A 73 9.30 -3.35 35.86
N TYR A 74 10.25 -3.62 34.95
CA TYR A 74 11.60 -4.02 35.35
C TYR A 74 12.28 -2.91 36.16
N ALA A 75 12.27 -1.68 35.71
CA ALA A 75 12.83 -0.56 36.42
C ALA A 75 12.21 -0.38 37.83
N ALA A 76 10.90 -0.63 37.95
CA ALA A 76 10.19 -0.57 39.22
C ALA A 76 10.59 -1.71 40.20
N SER A 77 11.08 -2.85 39.69
CA SER A 77 11.59 -3.94 40.50
C SER A 77 13.01 -3.71 41.07
N LEU A 78 13.72 -2.67 40.58
CA LEU A 78 15.08 -2.35 41.02
C LEU A 78 15.07 -1.57 42.33
N THR A 79 15.94 -1.96 43.25
CA THR A 79 16.06 -1.33 44.57
C THR A 79 16.99 -0.11 44.58
N SER A 80 17.99 -0.08 43.69
CA SER A 80 18.92 1.05 43.57
C SER A 80 18.33 2.17 42.70
N ALA A 81 18.23 3.38 43.27
CA ALA A 81 17.75 4.56 42.54
C ALA A 81 18.62 4.90 41.31
N GLU A 82 19.94 4.74 41.45
CA GLU A 82 20.88 5.01 40.35
C GLU A 82 20.71 4.03 39.19
N VAL A 83 20.60 2.72 39.48
CA VAL A 83 20.40 1.68 38.48
C VAL A 83 19.04 1.86 37.81
N ARG A 84 18.00 2.15 38.59
CA ARG A 84 16.64 2.43 38.06
C ARG A 84 16.64 3.64 37.13
N PHE A 85 17.28 4.73 37.50
CA PHE A 85 17.37 5.94 36.66
C PHE A 85 18.12 5.67 35.36
N LYS A 86 19.23 4.91 35.40
CA LYS A 86 19.97 4.48 34.20
C LYS A 86 19.10 3.65 33.26
N GLU A 87 18.31 2.72 33.81
CA GLU A 87 17.41 1.89 33.04
C GLU A 87 16.30 2.72 32.34
N ILE A 88 15.66 3.63 33.09
CA ILE A 88 14.62 4.53 32.51
C ILE A 88 15.19 5.37 31.35
N ASN A 89 16.41 5.88 31.48
CA ASN A 89 17.05 6.64 30.40
C ASN A 89 17.34 5.75 29.18
N ALA A 90 17.78 4.52 29.38
CA ALA A 90 18.00 3.55 28.29
C ALA A 90 16.69 3.22 27.56
N LEU A 91 15.59 3.02 28.29
CA LEU A 91 14.27 2.79 27.73
C LEU A 91 13.78 3.99 26.90
N ALA A 92 13.95 5.21 27.41
CA ALA A 92 13.59 6.43 26.67
C ALA A 92 14.35 6.55 25.34
N GLN A 93 15.65 6.24 25.34
CA GLN A 93 16.47 6.25 24.12
C GLN A 93 16.06 5.14 23.14
N GLY A 94 15.79 3.92 23.64
CA GLY A 94 15.30 2.81 22.84
C GLY A 94 13.98 3.12 22.14
N ASN A 95 13.02 3.73 22.84
CA ASN A 95 11.72 4.13 22.31
C ASN A 95 11.85 5.14 21.14
N LEU A 96 12.81 6.08 21.22
CA LEU A 96 13.09 7.01 20.11
C LEU A 96 13.59 6.28 18.86
N ASN A 97 14.40 5.25 19.00
CA ASN A 97 14.90 4.46 17.87
C ASN A 97 13.81 3.61 17.23
N ASP A 98 12.93 3.02 18.03
CA ASP A 98 11.79 2.24 17.54
C ASP A 98 10.80 3.12 16.75
N LYS A 99 10.56 4.36 17.19
CA LYS A 99 9.75 5.35 16.44
C LYS A 99 10.34 5.67 15.08
N LYS A 100 11.65 5.82 14.97
CA LYS A 100 12.33 6.02 13.67
C LYS A 100 12.15 4.83 12.73
N LEU A 101 12.18 3.59 13.25
CA LEU A 101 11.92 2.39 12.45
C LEU A 101 10.47 2.37 11.93
N ALA A 102 9.51 2.73 12.78
CA ALA A 102 8.12 2.85 12.39
C ALA A 102 7.94 3.90 11.25
N GLU A 103 8.56 5.07 11.38
CA GLU A 103 8.52 6.13 10.35
C GLU A 103 9.10 5.66 9.00
N ARG A 104 10.20 4.90 9.01
CA ARG A 104 10.78 4.31 7.79
C ARG A 104 9.79 3.37 7.08
N THR A 105 9.08 2.58 7.86
CA THR A 105 8.06 1.66 7.32
C THR A 105 6.91 2.43 6.66
N ASP A 106 6.54 3.59 7.19
CA ASP A 106 5.49 4.44 6.64
C ASP A 106 5.82 4.96 5.22
N ILE A 107 7.10 5.12 4.87
CA ILE A 107 7.48 5.61 3.53
C ILE A 107 7.07 4.61 2.44
N TYR A 108 7.23 3.29 2.66
CA TYR A 108 6.77 2.28 1.69
C TYR A 108 5.27 2.38 1.43
N VAL A 109 4.52 2.56 2.51
CA VAL A 109 3.06 2.71 2.47
C VAL A 109 2.68 4.02 1.78
N GLU A 110 3.40 5.11 2.04
CA GLU A 110 3.19 6.41 1.38
C GLU A 110 3.39 6.33 -0.14
N VAL A 111 4.41 5.58 -0.60
CA VAL A 111 4.65 5.33 -2.03
C VAL A 111 3.46 4.59 -2.64
N LEU A 112 3.03 3.47 -2.03
CA LEU A 112 1.88 2.71 -2.50
C LEU A 112 0.60 3.56 -2.53
N ASN A 113 0.32 4.29 -1.46
CA ASN A 113 -0.86 5.14 -1.36
C ASN A 113 -0.86 6.28 -2.38
N SER A 114 0.30 6.90 -2.61
CA SER A 114 0.41 7.97 -3.60
C SER A 114 0.15 7.44 -5.01
N TYR A 115 0.68 6.26 -5.34
CA TYR A 115 0.40 5.57 -6.59
C TYR A 115 -1.10 5.26 -6.76
N LEU A 116 -1.72 4.67 -5.73
CA LEU A 116 -3.13 4.26 -5.78
C LEU A 116 -4.09 5.46 -5.85
N ARG A 117 -3.77 6.56 -5.17
CA ARG A 117 -4.51 7.83 -5.30
C ARG A 117 -4.38 8.42 -6.69
N ALA A 118 -3.19 8.38 -7.29
CA ALA A 118 -3.00 8.79 -8.68
C ALA A 118 -3.83 7.92 -9.63
N LEU A 119 -3.84 6.61 -9.44
CA LEU A 119 -4.64 5.67 -10.21
C LEU A 119 -6.14 5.96 -10.08
N ARG A 120 -6.62 6.25 -8.87
CA ARG A 120 -8.01 6.65 -8.60
C ARG A 120 -8.38 7.94 -9.35
N SER A 121 -7.51 8.94 -9.31
CA SER A 121 -7.74 10.20 -10.02
C SER A 121 -7.81 9.98 -11.53
N LEU A 122 -6.97 9.12 -12.10
CA LEU A 122 -6.98 8.78 -13.52
C LEU A 122 -8.22 7.97 -13.95
N SER A 123 -8.81 7.18 -13.07
CA SER A 123 -9.97 6.33 -13.37
C SER A 123 -11.32 7.02 -13.14
N ASN A 124 -11.34 8.23 -12.57
CA ASN A 124 -12.59 8.94 -12.25
C ASN A 124 -13.09 9.75 -13.46
N GLU A 125 -14.28 9.41 -13.95
CA GLU A 125 -14.89 10.02 -15.16
C GLU A 125 -15.37 11.46 -14.96
N THR A 126 -15.66 11.88 -13.73
CA THR A 126 -16.39 13.14 -13.47
C THR A 126 -15.49 14.35 -13.20
N ARG A 127 -14.18 14.17 -12.99
CA ARG A 127 -13.27 15.22 -12.52
C ARG A 127 -12.29 15.78 -13.56
N TRP A 128 -12.55 15.62 -14.83
CA TRP A 128 -11.62 15.95 -15.92
C TRP A 128 -11.02 17.38 -15.91
N LYS A 129 -11.73 18.36 -15.37
CA LYS A 129 -11.30 19.76 -15.41
C LYS A 129 -10.28 20.16 -14.34
N SER A 130 -10.16 19.40 -13.23
CA SER A 130 -9.24 19.71 -12.10
C SER A 130 -8.07 18.72 -11.97
N ILE A 131 -8.09 17.63 -12.71
CA ILE A 131 -7.14 16.50 -12.56
C ILE A 131 -5.67 16.92 -12.76
N GLY A 132 -5.39 17.86 -13.68
CA GLY A 132 -4.01 18.24 -13.98
C GLY A 132 -3.23 18.82 -12.81
N THR A 133 -3.89 19.57 -11.91
CA THR A 133 -3.26 20.14 -10.70
C THR A 133 -3.14 19.09 -9.60
N GLU A 134 -4.19 18.27 -9.41
CA GLU A 134 -4.17 17.16 -8.44
C GLU A 134 -3.10 16.13 -8.79
N MET A 135 -2.98 15.75 -10.07
CA MET A 135 -1.98 14.79 -10.54
C MET A 135 -0.55 15.32 -10.41
N ARG A 136 -0.31 16.61 -10.65
CA ARG A 136 1.01 17.23 -10.40
C ARG A 136 1.36 17.21 -8.92
N GLY A 137 0.41 17.53 -8.06
CA GLY A 137 0.60 17.47 -6.60
C GLY A 137 0.87 16.04 -6.11
N LEU A 138 0.17 15.05 -6.64
CA LEU A 138 0.39 13.63 -6.34
C LEU A 138 1.74 13.14 -6.90
N GLY A 139 2.10 13.57 -8.12
CA GLY A 139 3.40 13.27 -8.71
C GLY A 139 4.55 13.75 -7.85
N ASN A 140 4.54 15.00 -7.41
CA ASN A 140 5.57 15.55 -6.54
C ASN A 140 5.67 14.83 -5.18
N LYS A 141 4.52 14.41 -4.62
CA LYS A 141 4.51 13.60 -3.38
C LYS A 141 5.09 12.21 -3.60
N LEU A 142 4.75 11.57 -4.71
CA LEU A 142 5.30 10.26 -5.07
C LEU A 142 6.80 10.35 -5.33
N ASP A 143 7.28 11.37 -6.06
CA ASP A 143 8.71 11.63 -6.28
C ASP A 143 9.46 11.81 -4.96
N SER A 144 8.90 12.61 -4.05
CA SER A 144 9.48 12.83 -2.72
C SER A 144 9.52 11.56 -1.89
N ALA A 145 8.46 10.73 -1.94
CA ALA A 145 8.41 9.46 -1.22
C ALA A 145 9.41 8.45 -1.80
N ILE A 146 9.53 8.35 -3.13
CA ILE A 146 10.52 7.48 -3.81
C ILE A 146 11.95 7.94 -3.48
N PHE A 147 12.22 9.24 -3.53
CA PHE A 147 13.53 9.77 -3.16
C PHE A 147 13.92 9.43 -1.71
N ARG A 148 12.96 9.58 -0.77
CA ARG A 148 13.18 9.17 0.64
C ARG A 148 13.38 7.68 0.78
N PHE A 149 12.61 6.88 0.02
CA PHE A 149 12.74 5.43 -0.01
C PHE A 149 14.13 4.98 -0.44
N ASN A 150 14.63 5.50 -1.57
CA ASN A 150 15.95 5.15 -2.11
C ASN A 150 17.10 5.58 -1.18
N LYS A 151 16.87 6.56 -0.30
CA LYS A 151 17.83 6.97 0.74
C LYS A 151 17.85 6.09 2.00
N LEU A 152 16.90 5.18 2.16
CA LEU A 152 16.77 4.39 3.39
C LEU A 152 17.79 3.24 3.51
N GLU A 153 18.62 3.00 2.52
CA GLU A 153 19.67 1.93 2.51
C GLU A 153 19.15 0.53 2.91
N MET A 154 17.84 0.31 2.90
CA MET A 154 17.20 -0.94 3.38
C MET A 154 16.91 -1.95 2.28
N THR A 155 17.07 -1.57 1.02
CA THR A 155 16.80 -2.42 -0.14
C THR A 155 17.99 -2.37 -1.08
N GLU A 156 18.40 -3.52 -1.61
CA GLU A 156 19.42 -3.62 -2.66
C GLU A 156 18.93 -3.08 -4.01
N GLU A 157 17.61 -2.87 -4.16
CA GLU A 157 16.97 -2.39 -5.38
C GLU A 157 16.37 -1.01 -5.16
N GLU A 158 16.73 -0.08 -6.04
CA GLU A 158 16.11 1.23 -6.11
C GLU A 158 14.70 1.14 -6.71
N LEU A 159 13.76 1.91 -6.18
CA LEU A 159 12.46 2.01 -6.82
C LEU A 159 12.57 2.73 -8.16
N PRO A 160 11.86 2.24 -9.20
CA PRO A 160 11.91 2.85 -10.52
C PRO A 160 11.45 4.31 -10.47
N GLU A 161 12.34 5.26 -10.75
CA GLU A 161 12.00 6.69 -10.89
C GLU A 161 10.95 6.94 -12.00
N GLY A 162 10.81 5.99 -12.94
CA GLY A 162 9.90 6.10 -14.07
C GLY A 162 8.43 6.26 -13.66
N VAL A 163 8.02 5.71 -12.50
CA VAL A 163 6.63 5.81 -12.03
C VAL A 163 6.26 7.23 -11.64
N ALA A 164 7.19 7.95 -11.03
CA ALA A 164 6.99 9.35 -10.66
C ALA A 164 6.95 10.26 -11.90
N LYS A 165 7.89 10.07 -12.82
CA LYS A 165 7.92 10.79 -14.12
C LYS A 165 6.65 10.58 -14.92
N LEU A 166 5.99 9.42 -14.76
CA LEU A 166 4.71 9.11 -15.41
C LEU A 166 3.56 9.94 -14.84
N SER A 167 3.42 10.06 -13.54
CA SER A 167 2.35 10.87 -12.95
C SER A 167 2.45 12.33 -13.38
N GLY A 168 3.68 12.89 -13.44
CA GLY A 168 3.93 14.26 -13.96
C GLY A 168 3.66 14.39 -15.46
N LYS A 169 4.07 13.40 -16.26
CA LYS A 169 3.86 13.38 -17.71
C LYS A 169 2.37 13.27 -18.05
N TYR A 170 1.59 12.50 -17.29
CA TYR A 170 0.14 12.38 -17.48
C TYR A 170 -0.62 13.60 -16.99
N ALA A 171 -0.15 14.27 -15.95
CA ALA A 171 -0.73 15.56 -15.54
C ALA A 171 -0.64 16.63 -16.65
N GLY A 172 0.49 16.67 -17.37
CA GLY A 172 0.65 17.53 -18.56
C GLY A 172 -0.28 17.13 -19.70
N PHE A 173 -0.43 15.85 -19.95
CA PHE A 173 -1.33 15.33 -20.99
C PHE A 173 -2.82 15.62 -20.72
N LEU A 174 -3.26 15.61 -19.48
CA LEU A 174 -4.68 15.82 -19.11
C LEU A 174 -5.10 17.29 -19.15
N SER A 175 -4.17 18.24 -19.21
CA SER A 175 -4.47 19.68 -19.28
C SER A 175 -4.90 20.16 -20.68
N GLU A 176 -4.64 19.38 -21.73
CA GLU A 176 -4.89 19.77 -23.11
C GLU A 176 -5.97 18.88 -23.76
N ASN A 177 -7.22 19.34 -23.82
CA ASN A 177 -8.34 18.81 -24.63
C ASN A 177 -8.41 17.28 -24.80
N TYR A 178 -8.91 16.56 -23.79
CA TYR A 178 -8.78 15.12 -23.74
C TYR A 178 -10.00 14.34 -24.26
N MET A 179 -9.80 13.50 -25.27
CA MET A 179 -10.75 12.50 -25.73
C MET A 179 -10.64 11.19 -24.91
N LYS A 180 -11.77 10.53 -24.63
CA LYS A 180 -11.86 9.25 -23.88
C LYS A 180 -10.82 8.17 -24.29
N ASN A 181 -10.44 8.13 -25.58
CA ASN A 181 -9.47 7.17 -26.11
C ASN A 181 -8.04 7.33 -25.58
N ARG A 182 -7.64 8.56 -25.25
CA ARG A 182 -6.30 8.81 -24.73
C ARG A 182 -6.19 8.48 -23.24
N GLN A 183 -7.28 8.62 -22.48
CA GLN A 183 -7.34 8.21 -21.07
C GLN A 183 -7.11 6.72 -20.92
N ALA A 184 -7.78 5.91 -21.71
CA ALA A 184 -7.61 4.46 -21.67
C ALA A 184 -6.14 4.06 -21.85
N LYS A 185 -5.44 4.72 -22.78
CA LYS A 185 -4.01 4.51 -23.00
C LYS A 185 -3.17 4.97 -21.80
N ALA A 186 -3.51 6.13 -21.23
CA ALA A 186 -2.82 6.67 -20.06
C ALA A 186 -2.99 5.76 -18.83
N VAL A 187 -4.20 5.32 -18.54
CA VAL A 187 -4.50 4.40 -17.43
C VAL A 187 -3.76 3.08 -17.59
N ARG A 188 -3.80 2.48 -18.78
CA ARG A 188 -3.08 1.23 -19.06
C ARG A 188 -1.59 1.37 -18.87
N GLN A 189 -0.98 2.44 -19.39
CA GLN A 189 0.43 2.68 -19.25
C GLN A 189 0.81 2.92 -17.80
N PHE A 190 0.00 3.67 -17.06
CA PHE A 190 0.20 3.93 -15.63
C PHE A 190 0.16 2.64 -14.81
N ILE A 191 -0.83 1.75 -15.09
CA ILE A 191 -0.93 0.45 -14.43
C ILE A 191 0.26 -0.44 -14.79
N LYS A 192 0.65 -0.48 -16.07
CA LYS A 192 1.79 -1.30 -16.53
C LYS A 192 3.10 -0.92 -15.82
N GLU A 193 3.37 0.36 -15.72
CA GLU A 193 4.59 0.82 -15.06
C GLU A 193 4.48 0.77 -13.52
N GLY A 194 3.26 0.92 -12.99
CA GLY A 194 2.98 0.77 -11.57
C GLY A 194 3.02 -0.68 -11.06
N ASP A 195 2.91 -1.69 -11.93
CA ASP A 195 2.93 -3.09 -11.50
C ASP A 195 4.25 -3.46 -10.80
N THR A 196 5.36 -3.03 -11.36
CA THR A 196 6.67 -3.20 -10.74
C THR A 196 6.77 -2.48 -9.39
N LEU A 197 6.25 -1.24 -9.31
CA LEU A 197 6.25 -0.46 -8.07
C LEU A 197 5.44 -1.16 -6.97
N VAL A 198 4.21 -1.59 -7.30
CA VAL A 198 3.32 -2.28 -6.34
C VAL A 198 3.96 -3.60 -5.89
N ALA A 199 4.58 -4.35 -6.83
CA ALA A 199 5.28 -5.59 -6.49
C ALA A 199 6.46 -5.34 -5.54
N LEU A 200 7.37 -4.43 -5.87
CA LEU A 200 8.55 -4.14 -5.07
C LEU A 200 8.20 -3.61 -3.67
N CYS A 201 7.31 -2.63 -3.58
CA CYS A 201 6.89 -2.10 -2.27
C CYS A 201 6.17 -3.17 -1.43
N SER A 202 5.30 -3.96 -2.04
CA SER A 202 4.59 -5.03 -1.32
C SER A 202 5.55 -6.12 -0.85
N ASP A 203 6.48 -6.56 -1.69
CA ASP A 203 7.45 -7.60 -1.36
C ASP A 203 8.43 -7.13 -0.27
N ALA A 204 8.91 -5.89 -0.35
CA ALA A 204 9.76 -5.30 0.69
C ALA A 204 9.04 -5.22 2.05
N LEU A 205 7.78 -4.76 2.07
CA LEU A 205 6.97 -4.72 3.30
C LEU A 205 6.68 -6.13 3.85
N ILE A 206 6.32 -7.08 2.98
CA ILE A 206 6.09 -8.47 3.39
C ILE A 206 7.38 -9.08 3.96
N ALA A 207 8.51 -8.89 3.29
CA ALA A 207 9.80 -9.38 3.76
C ALA A 207 10.15 -8.78 5.13
N LEU A 208 9.94 -7.48 5.32
CA LEU A 208 10.15 -6.81 6.60
C LEU A 208 9.26 -7.39 7.71
N LEU A 209 7.96 -7.55 7.44
CA LEU A 209 7.00 -8.06 8.42
C LEU A 209 7.19 -9.54 8.78
N LEU A 210 7.77 -10.33 7.86
CA LEU A 210 8.01 -11.77 8.04
C LEU A 210 9.43 -12.11 8.46
N ARG A 211 10.31 -11.12 8.66
CA ARG A 211 11.66 -11.38 9.14
C ARG A 211 11.64 -12.18 10.44
N ALA A 212 12.60 -13.09 10.60
CA ALA A 212 12.77 -13.86 11.83
C ALA A 212 12.90 -12.95 13.05
N GLU A 213 13.64 -11.86 12.91
CA GLU A 213 13.86 -10.85 13.95
C GLU A 213 12.56 -10.18 14.43
N VAL A 214 11.57 -9.99 13.55
CA VAL A 214 10.26 -9.46 13.94
C VAL A 214 9.45 -10.49 14.73
N ASN A 215 9.54 -11.77 14.38
CA ASN A 215 8.93 -12.84 15.17
C ASN A 215 9.59 -12.98 16.55
N GLU A 216 10.90 -12.98 16.57
CA GLU A 216 11.68 -13.01 17.82
C GLU A 216 11.39 -11.80 18.68
N LEU A 217 11.27 -10.60 18.08
CA LEU A 217 10.90 -9.39 18.78
C LEU A 217 9.54 -9.54 19.46
N ILE A 218 8.50 -9.98 18.75
CA ILE A 218 7.16 -10.19 19.30
C ILE A 218 7.21 -11.20 20.47
N ASN A 219 7.92 -12.30 20.30
CA ASN A 219 8.06 -13.33 21.35
C ASN A 219 8.83 -12.80 22.56
N ASN A 220 9.94 -12.10 22.33
CA ASN A 220 10.74 -11.50 23.38
C ASN A 220 9.97 -10.43 24.17
N GLU A 221 9.13 -9.63 23.48
CA GLU A 221 8.27 -8.67 24.17
C GLU A 221 7.21 -9.37 25.03
N SER A 222 6.62 -10.47 24.56
CA SER A 222 5.64 -11.26 25.32
C SER A 222 6.25 -11.91 26.56
N GLU A 223 7.39 -12.58 26.40
CA GLU A 223 8.10 -13.20 27.54
C GLU A 223 8.66 -12.16 28.51
N GLY A 224 9.23 -11.09 27.97
CA GLY A 224 9.77 -9.99 28.76
C GLY A 224 8.69 -9.28 29.56
N LEU A 225 7.50 -9.04 28.99
CA LEU A 225 6.37 -8.46 29.70
C LEU A 225 5.99 -9.32 30.92
N ARG A 226 5.79 -10.62 30.71
CA ARG A 226 5.45 -11.55 31.79
C ARG A 226 6.52 -11.60 32.90
N ASN A 227 7.77 -11.70 32.50
CA ASN A 227 8.87 -11.86 33.46
C ASN A 227 9.09 -10.56 34.25
N ASN A 228 9.02 -9.40 33.61
CA ASN A 228 9.22 -8.11 34.25
C ASN A 228 8.03 -7.74 35.15
N TYR A 229 6.81 -8.07 34.74
CA TYR A 229 5.64 -7.88 35.60
C TYR A 229 5.71 -8.77 36.83
N PHE A 230 6.11 -10.02 36.69
CA PHE A 230 6.34 -10.92 37.83
C PHE A 230 7.44 -10.40 38.77
N ALA A 231 8.53 -9.87 38.23
CA ALA A 231 9.60 -9.26 39.03
C ALA A 231 9.09 -8.04 39.80
N TYR A 232 8.25 -7.21 39.20
CA TYR A 232 7.59 -6.09 39.86
C TYR A 232 6.70 -6.56 41.03
N LEU A 233 5.83 -7.56 40.81
CA LEU A 233 4.97 -8.11 41.86
C LEU A 233 5.78 -8.65 43.04
N ARG A 234 6.86 -9.39 42.75
CA ARG A 234 7.76 -9.93 43.76
C ARG A 234 8.46 -8.82 44.58
N GLN A 235 8.85 -7.73 43.93
CA GLN A 235 9.45 -6.60 44.64
C GLN A 235 8.43 -5.89 45.54
N MET A 236 7.18 -5.77 45.10
CA MET A 236 6.10 -5.22 45.94
C MET A 236 5.85 -6.09 47.16
N GLU A 237 5.79 -7.42 47.01
CA GLU A 237 5.67 -8.38 48.11
C GLU A 237 6.82 -8.23 49.13
N ILE A 238 8.08 -8.21 48.67
CA ILE A 238 9.25 -8.03 49.52
C ILE A 238 9.19 -6.69 50.28
N SER A 239 8.68 -5.64 49.63
CA SER A 239 8.58 -4.30 50.25
C SER A 239 7.36 -4.15 51.17
N GLY A 240 6.51 -5.17 51.28
CA GLY A 240 5.28 -5.15 52.07
C GLY A 240 4.15 -4.28 51.49
N TYR A 241 4.20 -3.97 50.18
CA TYR A 241 3.18 -3.25 49.47
C TYR A 241 2.30 -4.21 48.67
N MET A 242 1.00 -3.91 48.63
CA MET A 242 0.07 -4.63 47.72
C MET A 242 0.07 -3.97 46.34
N PRO A 243 0.17 -4.74 45.26
CA PRO A 243 -0.01 -4.24 43.91
C PRO A 243 -1.36 -3.56 43.75
N GLN A 244 -1.41 -2.47 42.98
CA GLN A 244 -2.66 -1.80 42.67
C GLN A 244 -3.35 -2.51 41.52
N ILE A 245 -4.66 -2.73 41.61
CA ILE A 245 -5.47 -3.38 40.58
C ILE A 245 -5.33 -2.68 39.20
N ALA A 246 -5.04 -1.38 39.20
CA ALA A 246 -4.75 -0.64 37.98
C ALA A 246 -3.54 -1.17 37.22
N GLN A 247 -2.51 -1.66 37.92
CA GLN A 247 -1.33 -2.26 37.31
C GLN A 247 -1.63 -3.63 36.71
N ASP A 248 -2.55 -4.39 37.35
CA ASP A 248 -3.02 -5.66 36.82
C ASP A 248 -3.80 -5.46 35.54
N HIS A 249 -4.70 -4.46 35.51
CA HIS A 249 -5.44 -4.09 34.31
C HIS A 249 -4.50 -3.66 33.18
N HIS A 250 -3.52 -2.82 33.47
CA HIS A 250 -2.54 -2.38 32.48
C HIS A 250 -1.70 -3.55 31.91
N TYR A 251 -1.31 -4.49 32.75
CA TYR A 251 -0.63 -5.71 32.29
C TYR A 251 -1.51 -6.52 31.31
N VAL A 252 -2.79 -6.71 31.64
CA VAL A 252 -3.74 -7.42 30.75
C VAL A 252 -3.90 -6.69 29.42
N GLU A 253 -4.05 -5.38 29.44
CA GLU A 253 -4.11 -4.54 28.24
C GLU A 253 -2.87 -4.69 27.35
N LEU A 254 -1.67 -4.69 27.93
CA LEU A 254 -0.43 -4.91 27.18
C LEU A 254 -0.35 -6.30 26.55
N VAL A 255 -0.87 -7.34 27.22
CA VAL A 255 -0.98 -8.68 26.64
C VAL A 255 -1.94 -8.70 25.45
N GLU A 256 -3.10 -8.05 25.55
CA GLU A 256 -4.07 -7.91 24.46
C GLU A 256 -3.47 -7.13 23.28
N ASN A 257 -2.75 -6.06 23.53
CA ASN A 257 -2.07 -5.26 22.51
C ASN A 257 -1.02 -6.08 21.73
N LEU A 258 -0.30 -6.99 22.39
CA LEU A 258 0.63 -7.91 21.71
C LEU A 258 -0.10 -8.88 20.77
N GLU A 259 -1.24 -9.42 21.18
CA GLU A 259 -2.04 -10.30 20.32
C GLU A 259 -2.65 -9.51 19.13
N HIS A 260 -3.12 -8.29 19.37
CA HIS A 260 -3.54 -7.38 18.30
C HIS A 260 -2.40 -7.07 17.33
N ALA A 261 -1.19 -6.80 17.82
CA ALA A 261 -0.02 -6.57 16.99
C ALA A 261 0.30 -7.77 16.08
N LYS A 262 0.23 -9.01 16.60
CA LYS A 262 0.37 -10.24 15.80
C LYS A 262 -0.71 -10.35 14.73
N ALA A 263 -1.96 -10.07 15.08
CA ALA A 263 -3.09 -10.11 14.15
C ALA A 263 -2.93 -9.05 13.04
N ILE A 264 -2.53 -7.83 13.38
CA ILE A 264 -2.26 -6.73 12.43
C ILE A 264 -1.17 -7.15 11.46
N ARG A 265 -0.03 -7.68 11.95
CA ARG A 265 1.06 -8.17 11.09
C ARG A 265 0.54 -9.18 10.06
N ASN A 266 -0.20 -10.19 10.49
CA ASN A 266 -0.70 -11.24 9.61
C ASN A 266 -1.70 -10.69 8.57
N LYS A 267 -2.57 -9.76 8.97
CA LYS A 267 -3.52 -9.11 8.08
C LYS A 267 -2.84 -8.16 7.09
N CYS A 268 -1.80 -7.41 7.52
CA CYS A 268 -0.99 -6.59 6.63
C CYS A 268 -0.32 -7.44 5.54
N VAL A 269 0.31 -8.56 5.92
CA VAL A 269 0.95 -9.48 4.96
C VAL A 269 -0.07 -10.03 3.96
N SER A 270 -1.23 -10.48 4.43
CA SER A 270 -2.30 -10.99 3.56
C SER A 270 -2.82 -9.90 2.62
N SER A 271 -3.06 -8.68 3.12
CA SER A 271 -3.54 -7.54 2.34
C SER A 271 -2.55 -7.13 1.25
N LEU A 272 -1.25 -7.08 1.56
CA LEU A 272 -0.20 -6.78 0.59
C LEU A 272 -0.10 -7.84 -0.51
N ARG A 273 -0.22 -9.13 -0.17
CA ARG A 273 -0.27 -10.22 -1.14
C ARG A 273 -1.48 -10.12 -2.06
N SER A 274 -2.65 -9.86 -1.50
CA SER A 274 -3.89 -9.69 -2.27
C SER A 274 -3.85 -8.44 -3.14
N LEU A 275 -3.27 -7.33 -2.65
CA LEU A 275 -3.06 -6.11 -3.45
C LEU A 275 -2.17 -6.40 -4.66
N LYS A 276 -1.00 -7.01 -4.44
CA LYS A 276 -0.07 -7.38 -5.52
C LYS A 276 -0.75 -8.26 -6.56
N LYS A 277 -1.47 -9.30 -6.12
CA LYS A 277 -2.21 -10.22 -6.99
C LYS A 277 -3.31 -9.51 -7.78
N ALA A 278 -4.13 -8.69 -7.12
CA ALA A 278 -5.21 -7.94 -7.74
C ALA A 278 -4.68 -6.93 -8.76
N HIS A 279 -3.57 -6.23 -8.44
CA HIS A 279 -2.95 -5.27 -9.35
C HIS A 279 -2.38 -5.95 -10.60
N HIS A 280 -1.63 -7.03 -10.44
CA HIS A 280 -1.07 -7.79 -11.56
C HIS A 280 -2.18 -8.37 -12.47
N LYS A 281 -3.27 -8.85 -11.86
CA LYS A 281 -4.43 -9.32 -12.60
C LYS A 281 -5.11 -8.18 -13.36
N LEU A 282 -5.18 -6.98 -12.78
CA LEU A 282 -5.64 -5.78 -13.46
C LEU A 282 -4.82 -5.53 -14.74
N LEU A 283 -3.53 -5.56 -14.66
CA LEU A 283 -2.65 -5.39 -15.81
C LEU A 283 -2.97 -6.40 -16.92
N THR A 284 -3.06 -7.69 -16.56
CA THR A 284 -3.29 -8.78 -17.53
C THR A 284 -4.68 -8.74 -18.16
N GLU A 285 -5.70 -8.30 -17.43
CA GLU A 285 -7.08 -8.25 -17.92
C GLU A 285 -7.39 -6.99 -18.74
N LEU A 286 -6.70 -5.88 -18.47
CA LEU A 286 -6.88 -4.66 -19.26
C LEU A 286 -6.48 -4.83 -20.73
N ASP A 287 -5.63 -5.80 -21.04
CA ASP A 287 -5.23 -6.14 -22.41
C ASP A 287 -6.25 -7.06 -23.11
N LYS A 288 -7.17 -7.67 -22.37
CA LYS A 288 -8.24 -8.52 -22.91
C LYS A 288 -9.47 -7.69 -23.27
N ARG A 289 -10.12 -8.03 -24.38
CA ARG A 289 -11.34 -7.35 -24.85
C ARG A 289 -12.59 -7.59 -24.00
N LYS A 290 -12.58 -8.63 -23.14
CA LYS A 290 -13.70 -8.98 -22.25
C LYS A 290 -13.28 -8.84 -20.81
N PRO A 291 -13.97 -8.01 -19.98
CA PRO A 291 -13.72 -7.97 -18.55
C PRO A 291 -14.08 -9.32 -17.95
N ALA A 292 -13.13 -9.95 -17.26
CA ALA A 292 -13.40 -11.20 -16.58
C ALA A 292 -14.15 -10.90 -15.27
N GLU A 293 -15.17 -11.71 -14.96
CA GLU A 293 -15.88 -11.68 -13.67
C GLU A 293 -14.95 -11.98 -12.49
N ILE A 294 -13.84 -12.65 -12.76
CA ILE A 294 -12.79 -13.04 -11.80
C ILE A 294 -12.19 -11.87 -11.00
N TRP A 295 -12.32 -10.63 -11.49
CA TRP A 295 -11.90 -9.43 -10.79
C TRP A 295 -12.58 -9.17 -9.45
N PHE A 296 -13.82 -9.61 -9.32
CA PHE A 296 -14.61 -9.35 -8.13
C PHE A 296 -14.13 -10.13 -6.92
N GLU A 297 -13.55 -11.31 -7.10
CA GLU A 297 -13.09 -12.18 -6.00
C GLU A 297 -11.87 -11.58 -5.28
N GLU A 298 -10.81 -11.20 -6.01
CA GLU A 298 -9.63 -10.61 -5.38
C GLU A 298 -9.91 -9.24 -4.76
N LEU A 299 -10.79 -8.45 -5.37
CA LEU A 299 -11.22 -7.18 -4.79
C LEU A 299 -12.11 -7.38 -3.56
N ALA A 300 -12.94 -8.40 -3.53
CA ALA A 300 -13.77 -8.74 -2.37
C ALA A 300 -12.89 -9.24 -1.21
N GLU A 301 -11.89 -10.08 -1.48
CA GLU A 301 -10.91 -10.52 -0.50
C GLU A 301 -10.16 -9.34 0.08
N LEU A 302 -9.63 -8.47 -0.77
CA LEU A 302 -8.90 -7.27 -0.37
C LEU A 302 -9.76 -6.34 0.48
N ASN A 303 -11.01 -6.12 0.12
CA ASN A 303 -11.96 -5.31 0.88
C ASN A 303 -12.24 -5.91 2.26
N THR A 304 -12.42 -7.24 2.33
CA THR A 304 -12.62 -7.95 3.60
C THR A 304 -11.41 -7.82 4.51
N LEU A 305 -10.21 -8.05 4.00
CA LEU A 305 -8.96 -7.90 4.75
C LEU A 305 -8.76 -6.47 5.25
N SER A 306 -9.08 -5.50 4.41
CA SER A 306 -9.01 -4.08 4.75
C SER A 306 -9.99 -3.70 5.88
N ALA A 307 -11.24 -4.19 5.81
CA ALA A 307 -12.22 -3.96 6.87
C ALA A 307 -11.79 -4.59 8.20
N GLN A 308 -11.26 -5.82 8.17
CA GLN A 308 -10.74 -6.51 9.36
C GLN A 308 -9.56 -5.76 9.98
N LEU A 309 -8.65 -5.27 9.16
CA LEU A 309 -7.50 -4.51 9.59
C LEU A 309 -7.93 -3.17 10.25
N ASN A 310 -8.87 -2.45 9.62
CA ASN A 310 -9.45 -1.22 10.17
C ASN A 310 -10.11 -1.45 11.55
N ASN A 311 -10.78 -2.58 11.75
CA ASN A 311 -11.39 -2.89 13.02
C ASN A 311 -10.35 -3.14 14.11
N LEU A 312 -9.31 -3.93 13.83
CA LEU A 312 -8.21 -4.16 14.78
C LEU A 312 -7.55 -2.85 15.24
N ILE A 313 -7.35 -1.92 14.32
CA ILE A 313 -6.73 -0.63 14.66
C ILE A 313 -7.66 0.27 15.46
N LYS A 314 -8.96 0.21 15.20
CA LYS A 314 -9.91 0.95 16.02
C LYS A 314 -9.98 0.40 17.44
N GLU A 315 -9.81 -0.91 17.62
CA GLU A 315 -9.74 -1.55 18.93
C GLU A 315 -8.51 -1.05 19.69
N LEU A 316 -7.32 -1.09 19.10
CA LEU A 316 -6.10 -0.53 19.70
C LEU A 316 -6.23 0.94 20.12
N LYS A 317 -6.83 1.79 19.27
CA LYS A 317 -6.99 3.22 19.58
C LYS A 317 -8.04 3.53 20.65
N LYS A 318 -8.98 2.63 20.91
CA LYS A 318 -9.95 2.84 22.00
C LYS A 318 -9.30 2.68 23.37
N ASP A 319 -8.28 1.85 23.45
CA ASP A 319 -7.58 1.56 24.69
C ASP A 319 -6.57 2.67 25.05
N GLU A 320 -6.06 3.42 24.04
CA GLU A 320 -5.22 4.61 24.28
C GLU A 320 -5.95 5.81 24.92
N HIS A 321 -7.30 5.81 24.92
CA HIS A 321 -8.14 6.94 25.39
C HIS A 321 -8.91 6.64 26.68
N LYS A 322 -8.68 5.50 27.32
CA LYS A 322 -9.20 5.16 28.65
C LYS A 322 -8.16 5.39 29.73
#